data_9a264cfdcb1c8fe538ff395b4893df92
#
_entry.id   9a264cfdcb1c8fe538ff395b4893df92
#
_cell.length_a   1.000
_cell.length_b   1.000
_cell.length_c   1.000
_cell.angle_alpha   90.00
_cell.angle_beta   90.00
_cell.angle_gamma   90.00
#
_symmetry.space_group_name_H-M   'P 1'
#
loop_
_entity.id
_entity.type
_entity.pdbx_description
1 polymer ?
#
loop_
_entity_poly.entity_id
_entity_poly.type
_entity_poly.pdbx_seq_one_letter_code
_entity_poly.pdbx_strand_id
1 'polypeptide(L)'
;MIADSNKSTTGLLSFPLYSCQVDRQRVGYIRVSLAAFILLSFSTIVSASLVPRAPLGLVWESPVAEASLYYTEVERLVTAYEREVGQVIMPSKRAKVALKINTRGRTGLSTPLQLIRAVVEMLEARGYDRRSILIIDDSAHNLREAGVMPPLSESTVGFEGCPVLALDTEQYYDADWFYDSPLPPAMLQEPQLFLETRRATQLAKGALGRKSFLPKPLLFEVDFWINLPVGVDDPALGIDGALANATLWNVSNSRRFLVNQATASAAVAEIAAIPELQERLVLNFVSLERYQFIAGPFFNSIYTRAEPLLWMSSDPVALDRLLYDRINAMRLLEGFPEIEPIPRQLPFAASLQLGEFDRDRIQVQVVALPDSGVRVRSKPVNGAPLVEQPEGKSWLRRMRSW
;
A
#
# COMPACT_ATOMS: atom_id res chain seq x y z
N MET A 1 15.51 -62.38 -4.85
CA MET A 1 16.39 -62.11 -3.72
C MET A 1 16.27 -60.59 -3.50
N ILE A 2 15.37 -60.16 -2.60
CA ILE A 2 15.64 -59.80 -1.18
C ILE A 2 16.71 -58.66 -1.15
N ALA A 3 16.51 -57.45 -0.72
CA ALA A 3 15.76 -57.00 0.46
C ALA A 3 15.48 -55.48 0.38
N ASP A 4 14.42 -55.15 1.07
CA ASP A 4 14.01 -53.88 1.71
C ASP A 4 15.09 -52.90 2.18
N SER A 5 14.81 -51.59 2.04
CA SER A 5 14.70 -50.77 3.24
C SER A 5 14.12 -49.37 2.93
N ASN A 6 12.97 -49.18 3.50
CA ASN A 6 12.31 -47.93 3.80
C ASN A 6 13.24 -47.00 4.61
N LYS A 7 13.40 -45.72 4.19
CA LYS A 7 13.63 -44.59 5.09
C LYS A 7 13.01 -43.33 4.51
N SER A 8 11.85 -42.99 5.04
CA SER A 8 11.27 -41.65 4.97
C SER A 8 12.21 -40.66 5.64
N THR A 9 12.65 -39.67 4.91
CA THR A 9 13.30 -38.48 5.46
C THR A 9 12.49 -37.26 5.05
N THR A 10 11.70 -36.78 5.97
CA THR A 10 11.08 -35.46 5.93
C THR A 10 12.20 -34.41 5.98
N GLY A 11 12.56 -33.89 4.84
CA GLY A 11 13.47 -32.76 4.71
C GLY A 11 12.70 -31.46 4.93
N LEU A 12 12.77 -30.92 6.12
CA LEU A 12 12.44 -29.53 6.37
C LEU A 12 13.40 -28.64 5.58
N LEU A 13 12.88 -28.00 4.54
CA LEU A 13 13.59 -26.95 3.82
C LEU A 13 13.66 -25.71 4.71
N SER A 14 14.79 -25.56 5.40
CA SER A 14 15.14 -24.29 6.06
C SER A 14 15.57 -23.30 4.98
N PHE A 15 14.75 -22.26 4.76
CA PHE A 15 15.15 -21.12 3.95
C PHE A 15 16.10 -20.23 4.76
N PRO A 16 17.21 -19.76 4.19
CA PRO A 16 18.08 -18.82 4.85
C PRO A 16 17.37 -17.46 4.97
N LEU A 17 17.23 -16.99 6.20
CA LEU A 17 16.88 -15.61 6.50
C LEU A 17 18.05 -14.73 6.03
N TYR A 18 17.84 -13.96 4.97
CA TYR A 18 18.80 -12.95 4.54
C TYR A 18 18.70 -11.74 5.48
N SER A 19 19.73 -11.57 6.30
CA SER A 19 19.91 -10.40 7.14
C SER A 19 20.33 -9.21 6.29
N CYS A 20 19.67 -8.07 6.48
CA CYS A 20 20.13 -6.78 6.01
C CYS A 20 21.47 -6.46 6.73
N GLN A 21 22.61 -6.61 6.04
CA GLN A 21 23.91 -6.21 6.57
C GLN A 21 24.09 -4.70 6.34
N VAL A 22 23.99 -3.96 7.44
CA VAL A 22 24.50 -2.59 7.52
C VAL A 22 26.02 -2.70 7.76
N ASP A 23 26.81 -2.25 6.80
CA ASP A 23 28.27 -2.20 6.90
C ASP A 23 28.68 -1.12 7.91
N ARG A 24 29.00 -1.56 9.13
CA ARG A 24 29.56 -0.72 10.20
C ARG A 24 31.07 -0.88 10.24
N GLN A 25 31.81 -0.20 9.39
CA GLN A 25 33.23 0.03 9.61
C GLN A 25 33.51 1.50 9.87
N ARG A 26 33.64 1.85 11.13
CA ARG A 26 34.64 2.73 11.77
C ARG A 26 34.18 3.20 13.16
N VAL A 27 34.51 2.47 14.20
CA VAL A 27 34.69 3.08 15.55
C VAL A 27 35.83 2.39 16.23
N GLY A 28 36.81 3.21 16.66
CA GLY A 28 38.03 2.78 17.30
C GLY A 28 37.80 2.21 18.69
N TYR A 29 38.66 1.27 19.05
CA TYR A 29 38.73 0.64 20.37
C TYR A 29 39.18 1.63 21.43
N ILE A 30 38.35 1.85 22.45
CA ILE A 30 38.78 2.36 23.76
C ILE A 30 38.55 1.24 24.78
N ARG A 31 39.65 0.74 25.34
CA ARG A 31 39.64 -0.17 26.48
C ARG A 31 39.34 0.65 27.74
N VAL A 32 38.30 0.30 28.49
CA VAL A 32 38.14 0.72 29.89
C VAL A 32 37.78 -0.52 30.73
N SER A 33 38.59 -0.67 31.79
CA SER A 33 38.55 -1.78 32.75
C SER A 33 37.37 -1.68 33.74
N LEU A 34 37.01 -2.85 34.22
CA LEU A 34 36.02 -3.28 35.20
C LEU A 34 35.78 -2.38 36.43
N ALA A 35 34.53 -2.40 36.81
CA ALA A 35 33.91 -2.52 38.13
C ALA A 35 33.00 -1.37 38.54
N ALA A 36 31.70 -1.54 38.30
CA ALA A 36 30.64 -1.08 39.22
C ALA A 36 29.32 -1.72 38.85
N PHE A 37 28.69 -2.43 39.75
CA PHE A 37 27.31 -2.89 39.69
C PHE A 37 26.40 -1.67 39.59
N ILE A 38 25.79 -1.46 38.44
CA ILE A 38 24.65 -0.53 38.26
C ILE A 38 23.56 -1.35 37.64
N LEU A 39 22.45 -1.48 38.36
CA LEU A 39 21.16 -1.90 37.85
C LEU A 39 20.81 -1.01 36.65
N LEU A 40 21.11 -1.47 35.45
CA LEU A 40 20.56 -0.94 34.22
C LEU A 40 19.16 -1.51 34.08
N SER A 41 18.17 -0.72 34.53
CA SER A 41 16.83 -0.79 33.99
C SER A 41 16.95 -0.71 32.48
N PHE A 42 16.75 -1.83 31.80
CA PHE A 42 16.48 -1.86 30.37
C PHE A 42 15.17 -1.09 30.15
N SER A 43 15.27 0.21 30.01
CA SER A 43 14.29 0.97 29.26
C SER A 43 14.43 0.48 27.83
N THR A 44 13.60 -0.48 27.43
CA THR A 44 13.27 -0.68 26.04
C THR A 44 12.79 0.68 25.55
N ILE A 45 13.61 1.36 24.77
CA ILE A 45 13.14 2.45 23.92
C ILE A 45 12.26 1.74 22.90
N VAL A 46 11.00 1.54 23.28
CA VAL A 46 9.93 1.34 22.33
C VAL A 46 9.94 2.64 21.53
N SER A 47 10.47 2.59 20.33
CA SER A 47 10.24 3.64 19.35
C SER A 47 8.72 3.67 19.19
N ALA A 48 8.06 4.54 19.95
CA ALA A 48 6.63 4.71 19.85
C ALA A 48 6.38 5.18 18.42
N SER A 49 5.75 4.35 17.62
CA SER A 49 5.24 4.80 16.34
C SER A 49 4.40 6.04 16.64
N LEU A 50 4.61 7.12 15.89
CA LEU A 50 3.93 8.40 16.12
C LEU A 50 2.40 8.25 16.09
N VAL A 51 1.91 7.19 15.47
CA VAL A 51 0.49 6.82 15.43
C VAL A 51 0.36 5.31 15.66
N PRO A 52 -0.40 4.87 16.68
CA PRO A 52 -0.60 3.46 16.97
C PRO A 52 -1.37 2.77 15.86
N ARG A 53 -1.18 1.46 15.69
CA ARG A 53 -1.91 0.66 14.72
C ARG A 53 -3.12 -0.02 15.38
N ALA A 54 -4.19 -0.15 14.61
CA ALA A 54 -5.31 -1.00 14.99
C ALA A 54 -4.93 -2.50 14.91
N PRO A 55 -5.70 -3.38 15.57
CA PRO A 55 -5.52 -4.82 15.44
C PRO A 55 -5.51 -5.29 13.97
N LEU A 56 -4.69 -6.30 13.67
CA LEU A 56 -4.66 -6.89 12.33
C LEU A 56 -6.02 -7.48 11.97
N GLY A 57 -6.37 -7.41 10.68
CA GLY A 57 -7.64 -7.90 10.16
C GLY A 57 -8.84 -6.99 10.41
N LEU A 58 -8.66 -5.82 11.06
CA LEU A 58 -9.76 -4.88 11.28
C LEU A 58 -9.87 -3.91 10.10
N VAL A 59 -11.04 -3.89 9.47
CA VAL A 59 -11.37 -3.03 8.33
C VAL A 59 -12.63 -2.25 8.64
N TRP A 60 -12.63 -0.96 8.40
CA TRP A 60 -13.82 -0.11 8.45
C TRP A 60 -14.35 0.11 7.05
N GLU A 61 -15.66 0.03 6.92
CA GLU A 61 -16.40 0.24 5.67
C GLU A 61 -17.40 1.38 5.82
N SER A 62 -17.44 2.26 4.83
CA SER A 62 -18.47 3.31 4.74
C SER A 62 -19.04 3.40 3.33
N PRO A 63 -20.37 3.58 3.19
CA PRO A 63 -20.99 3.84 1.90
C PRO A 63 -20.70 5.28 1.46
N VAL A 64 -20.23 5.46 0.22
CA VAL A 64 -20.02 6.78 -0.40
C VAL A 64 -20.96 6.89 -1.61
N ALA A 65 -22.24 7.23 -1.34
CA ALA A 65 -23.26 7.29 -2.38
C ALA A 65 -22.99 8.38 -3.43
N GLU A 66 -22.30 9.46 -3.04
CA GLU A 66 -21.95 10.58 -3.91
C GLU A 66 -20.53 11.09 -3.59
N ALA A 67 -19.85 11.58 -4.61
CA ALA A 67 -18.49 12.11 -4.46
C ALA A 67 -18.38 13.28 -3.45
N SER A 68 -19.46 14.05 -3.28
CA SER A 68 -19.57 15.13 -2.28
C SER A 68 -19.50 14.65 -0.83
N LEU A 69 -19.75 13.36 -0.57
CA LEU A 69 -19.77 12.76 0.76
C LEU A 69 -18.41 12.24 1.22
N TYR A 70 -17.40 12.21 0.36
CA TYR A 70 -16.09 11.65 0.72
C TYR A 70 -15.52 12.25 2.00
N TYR A 71 -15.57 13.57 2.18
CA TYR A 71 -15.05 14.20 3.40
C TYR A 71 -15.74 13.66 4.66
N THR A 72 -17.07 13.60 4.65
CA THR A 72 -17.83 13.11 5.80
C THR A 72 -17.52 11.64 6.11
N GLU A 73 -17.37 10.82 5.07
CA GLU A 73 -17.11 9.39 5.25
C GLU A 73 -15.66 9.13 5.68
N VAL A 74 -14.68 9.85 5.14
CA VAL A 74 -13.29 9.82 5.60
C VAL A 74 -13.19 10.22 7.08
N GLU A 75 -13.86 11.32 7.49
CA GLU A 75 -13.89 11.75 8.89
C GLU A 75 -14.48 10.68 9.82
N ARG A 76 -15.55 10.02 9.41
CA ARG A 76 -16.17 8.95 10.20
C ARG A 76 -15.24 7.74 10.36
N LEU A 77 -14.63 7.31 9.26
CA LEU A 77 -13.71 6.18 9.25
C LEU A 77 -12.50 6.48 10.16
N VAL A 78 -11.87 7.66 10.00
CA VAL A 78 -10.73 8.05 10.83
C VAL A 78 -11.13 8.20 12.29
N THR A 79 -12.29 8.77 12.59
CA THR A 79 -12.79 8.87 13.98
C THR A 79 -13.02 7.48 14.58
N ALA A 80 -13.52 6.51 13.81
CA ALA A 80 -13.68 5.14 14.27
C ALA A 80 -12.32 4.49 14.58
N TYR A 81 -11.34 4.69 13.71
CA TYR A 81 -9.97 4.25 13.94
C TYR A 81 -9.33 4.90 15.18
N GLU A 82 -9.42 6.24 15.32
CA GLU A 82 -8.88 6.99 16.45
C GLU A 82 -9.48 6.50 17.79
N ARG A 83 -10.76 6.14 17.77
CA ARG A 83 -11.45 5.57 18.94
C ARG A 83 -10.93 4.16 19.26
N GLU A 84 -10.68 3.34 18.26
CA GLU A 84 -10.13 1.98 18.42
C GLU A 84 -8.72 2.01 19.00
N VAL A 85 -7.85 2.87 18.46
CA VAL A 85 -6.46 2.97 18.91
C VAL A 85 -6.28 3.84 20.14
N GLY A 86 -7.32 4.59 20.55
CA GLY A 86 -7.28 5.48 21.73
C GLY A 86 -6.42 6.74 21.54
N GLN A 87 -6.10 7.11 20.30
CA GLN A 87 -5.25 8.27 20.00
C GLN A 87 -5.76 9.00 18.76
N VAL A 88 -5.81 10.34 18.85
CA VAL A 88 -6.19 11.23 17.74
C VAL A 88 -4.96 11.55 16.90
N ILE A 89 -5.13 11.55 15.57
CA ILE A 89 -4.10 11.97 14.62
C ILE A 89 -3.94 13.49 14.73
N MET A 90 -2.82 13.95 15.30
CA MET A 90 -2.54 15.38 15.49
C MET A 90 -1.11 15.71 15.04
N PRO A 91 -0.87 16.92 14.48
CA PRO A 91 0.46 17.30 14.05
C PRO A 91 1.42 17.53 15.23
N SER A 92 2.65 17.08 15.08
CA SER A 92 3.78 17.54 15.90
C SER A 92 4.21 18.95 15.46
N LYS A 93 5.20 19.56 16.13
CA LYS A 93 5.67 20.93 15.80
C LYS A 93 6.19 21.10 14.35
N ARG A 94 6.56 20.02 13.68
CA ARG A 94 7.08 20.01 12.30
C ARG A 94 6.47 18.87 11.48
N ALA A 95 5.21 18.55 11.78
CA ALA A 95 4.55 17.42 11.19
C ALA A 95 4.46 17.55 9.67
N LYS A 96 4.98 16.56 8.98
CA LYS A 96 4.77 16.34 7.54
C LYS A 96 4.09 15.00 7.34
N VAL A 97 3.15 14.96 6.42
CA VAL A 97 2.41 13.73 6.05
C VAL A 97 2.53 13.51 4.56
N ALA A 98 2.65 12.26 4.12
CA ALA A 98 2.52 11.94 2.70
C ALA A 98 1.21 11.21 2.41
N LEU A 99 0.63 11.50 1.26
CA LEU A 99 -0.45 10.74 0.64
C LEU A 99 0.14 10.02 -0.57
N LYS A 100 0.34 8.70 -0.47
CA LYS A 100 0.72 7.89 -1.62
C LYS A 100 -0.55 7.52 -2.38
N ILE A 101 -0.71 8.12 -3.54
CA ILE A 101 -1.84 7.87 -4.43
C ILE A 101 -1.46 6.85 -5.52
N ASN A 102 -2.41 6.47 -6.37
CA ASN A 102 -2.18 5.63 -7.53
C ASN A 102 -2.79 6.28 -8.78
N THR A 103 -1.95 6.68 -9.72
CA THR A 103 -2.37 7.27 -11.00
C THR A 103 -1.98 6.42 -12.21
N ARG A 104 -1.56 5.17 -12.02
CA ARG A 104 -1.07 4.27 -13.08
C ARG A 104 -2.12 3.98 -14.16
N GLY A 105 -3.40 3.93 -13.80
CA GLY A 105 -4.52 3.83 -14.72
C GLY A 105 -4.93 5.15 -15.38
N ARG A 106 -4.17 6.22 -15.14
CA ARG A 106 -4.39 7.58 -15.69
C ARG A 106 -5.81 8.09 -15.39
N THR A 107 -6.41 8.86 -16.32
CA THR A 107 -7.75 9.45 -16.14
C THR A 107 -8.85 8.43 -15.88
N GLY A 108 -8.70 7.21 -16.38
CA GLY A 108 -9.76 6.19 -16.31
C GLY A 108 -9.81 5.44 -15.00
N LEU A 109 -8.65 5.22 -14.37
CA LEU A 109 -8.52 4.34 -13.20
C LEU A 109 -7.39 4.85 -12.30
N SER A 110 -7.66 5.92 -11.57
CA SER A 110 -6.75 6.55 -10.60
C SER A 110 -7.46 6.74 -9.27
N THR A 111 -6.70 7.00 -8.23
CA THR A 111 -7.27 7.44 -6.95
C THR A 111 -8.24 8.59 -7.18
N PRO A 112 -9.50 8.51 -6.72
CA PRO A 112 -10.48 9.56 -6.94
C PRO A 112 -10.00 10.90 -6.39
N LEU A 113 -10.09 11.97 -7.21
CA LEU A 113 -9.66 13.31 -6.78
C LEU A 113 -10.42 13.79 -5.54
N GLN A 114 -11.68 13.42 -5.41
CA GLN A 114 -12.50 13.77 -4.24
C GLN A 114 -12.04 13.04 -2.97
N LEU A 115 -11.54 11.81 -3.08
CA LEU A 115 -10.92 11.12 -1.96
C LEU A 115 -9.63 11.82 -1.53
N ILE A 116 -8.77 12.22 -2.48
CA ILE A 116 -7.54 12.97 -2.17
C ILE A 116 -7.90 14.26 -1.42
N ARG A 117 -8.88 15.04 -1.94
CA ARG A 117 -9.38 16.26 -1.29
C ARG A 117 -9.88 16.00 0.13
N ALA A 118 -10.71 14.98 0.29
CA ALA A 118 -11.29 14.62 1.57
C ALA A 118 -10.22 14.26 2.62
N VAL A 119 -9.18 13.52 2.22
CA VAL A 119 -8.07 13.19 3.12
C VAL A 119 -7.22 14.43 3.45
N VAL A 120 -6.99 15.33 2.48
CA VAL A 120 -6.30 16.61 2.73
C VAL A 120 -7.12 17.47 3.70
N GLU A 121 -8.42 17.64 3.48
CA GLU A 121 -9.31 18.42 4.35
C GLU A 121 -9.42 17.81 5.75
N MET A 122 -9.46 16.49 5.85
CA MET A 122 -9.44 15.77 7.14
C MET A 122 -8.15 16.06 7.91
N LEU A 123 -6.99 16.07 7.27
CA LEU A 123 -5.71 16.41 7.89
C LEU A 123 -5.65 17.90 8.26
N GLU A 124 -6.15 18.79 7.39
CA GLU A 124 -6.22 20.22 7.66
C GLU A 124 -7.12 20.53 8.88
N ALA A 125 -8.28 19.87 8.98
CA ALA A 125 -9.17 19.99 10.14
C ALA A 125 -8.50 19.54 11.46
N ARG A 126 -7.49 18.67 11.39
CA ARG A 126 -6.65 18.24 12.51
C ARG A 126 -5.43 19.15 12.75
N GLY A 127 -5.26 20.20 11.95
CA GLY A 127 -4.23 21.23 12.13
C GLY A 127 -2.97 21.04 11.28
N TYR A 128 -2.97 20.16 10.28
CA TYR A 128 -1.86 20.06 9.32
C TYR A 128 -1.94 21.21 8.30
N ASP A 129 -0.81 21.85 8.02
CA ASP A 129 -0.71 22.82 6.92
C ASP A 129 -0.67 22.07 5.58
N ARG A 130 -1.43 22.53 4.59
CA ARG A 130 -1.44 21.94 3.23
C ARG A 130 -0.05 21.84 2.62
N ARG A 131 0.85 22.79 2.91
CA ARG A 131 2.25 22.76 2.46
C ARG A 131 3.07 21.63 3.08
N SER A 132 2.58 21.07 4.18
CA SER A 132 3.18 19.93 4.89
C SER A 132 2.55 18.58 4.50
N ILE A 133 1.53 18.58 3.63
CA ILE A 133 0.90 17.38 3.09
C ILE A 133 1.44 17.12 1.70
N LEU A 134 2.29 16.11 1.56
CA LEU A 134 2.95 15.75 0.29
C LEU A 134 2.08 14.73 -0.44
N ILE A 135 1.70 15.00 -1.68
CA ILE A 135 1.03 14.01 -2.54
C ILE A 135 2.10 13.34 -3.40
N ILE A 136 2.17 12.02 -3.36
CA ILE A 136 3.29 11.26 -3.96
C ILE A 136 2.75 10.16 -4.87
N ASP A 137 3.33 10.05 -6.08
CA ASP A 137 3.17 8.88 -6.94
C ASP A 137 4.42 8.63 -7.80
N ASP A 138 4.41 7.55 -8.57
CA ASP A 138 5.58 7.05 -9.31
C ASP A 138 5.94 7.91 -10.54
N SER A 139 4.98 8.57 -11.19
CA SER A 139 5.17 9.19 -12.50
C SER A 139 4.53 10.57 -12.64
N ALA A 140 5.34 11.57 -13.02
CA ALA A 140 4.86 12.92 -13.34
C ALA A 140 3.90 12.94 -14.53
N HIS A 141 4.09 12.03 -15.51
CA HIS A 141 3.18 11.89 -16.63
C HIS A 141 1.80 11.44 -16.18
N ASN A 142 1.74 10.35 -15.39
CA ASN A 142 0.49 9.79 -14.90
C ASN A 142 -0.25 10.76 -13.97
N LEU A 143 0.48 11.47 -13.11
CA LEU A 143 -0.06 12.52 -12.23
C LEU A 143 -0.76 13.64 -13.03
N ARG A 144 -0.20 14.06 -14.19
CA ARG A 144 -0.82 15.05 -15.07
C ARG A 144 -2.07 14.50 -15.74
N GLU A 145 -1.99 13.30 -16.31
CA GLU A 145 -3.13 12.63 -16.94
C GLU A 145 -4.30 12.41 -15.97
N ALA A 146 -4.01 12.15 -14.71
CA ALA A 146 -5.01 12.02 -13.65
C ALA A 146 -5.54 13.36 -13.11
N GLY A 147 -4.97 14.51 -13.54
CA GLY A 147 -5.40 15.83 -13.08
C GLY A 147 -4.92 16.22 -11.68
N VAL A 148 -3.91 15.52 -11.13
CA VAL A 148 -3.31 15.84 -9.82
C VAL A 148 -2.17 16.83 -9.97
N MET A 149 -1.42 16.77 -11.08
CA MET A 149 -0.36 17.72 -11.38
C MET A 149 -0.79 18.63 -12.54
N PRO A 150 -0.49 19.92 -12.49
CA PRO A 150 -0.86 20.84 -13.56
C PRO A 150 -0.16 20.51 -14.89
N PRO A 151 -0.69 21.00 -16.01
CA PRO A 151 -0.03 20.88 -17.32
C PRO A 151 1.38 21.47 -17.30
N LEU A 152 2.25 21.02 -18.22
CA LEU A 152 3.63 21.52 -18.35
C LEU A 152 3.74 23.02 -18.64
N SER A 153 2.68 23.65 -19.13
CA SER A 153 2.59 25.09 -19.39
C SER A 153 2.48 25.93 -18.11
N GLU A 154 2.14 25.31 -16.98
CA GLU A 154 2.00 25.99 -15.69
C GLU A 154 3.25 25.81 -14.84
N SER A 155 3.67 26.88 -14.15
CA SER A 155 4.89 26.85 -13.32
C SER A 155 4.67 26.30 -11.91
N THR A 156 3.43 26.21 -11.43
CA THR A 156 3.10 25.73 -10.09
C THR A 156 3.00 24.22 -10.07
N VAL A 157 3.79 23.59 -9.17
CA VAL A 157 3.70 22.13 -8.93
C VAL A 157 2.97 21.92 -7.62
N GLY A 158 1.67 21.61 -7.70
CA GLY A 158 0.87 21.38 -6.51
C GLY A 158 -0.56 20.99 -6.84
N PHE A 159 -1.22 20.39 -5.87
CA PHE A 159 -2.65 20.05 -5.90
C PHE A 159 -3.32 20.74 -4.73
N GLU A 160 -4.11 21.77 -5.02
CA GLU A 160 -4.87 22.55 -4.02
C GLU A 160 -4.04 23.06 -2.83
N GLY A 161 -2.81 23.52 -3.13
CA GLY A 161 -1.87 24.03 -2.12
C GLY A 161 -0.96 22.98 -1.48
N CYS A 162 -1.17 21.69 -1.80
CA CYS A 162 -0.30 20.60 -1.37
C CYS A 162 0.82 20.37 -2.40
N PRO A 163 2.09 20.22 -2.00
CA PRO A 163 3.17 19.82 -2.90
C PRO A 163 2.92 18.42 -3.51
N VAL A 164 3.18 18.26 -4.80
CA VAL A 164 3.08 16.99 -5.52
C VAL A 164 4.48 16.53 -5.94
N LEU A 165 4.84 15.31 -5.58
CA LEU A 165 6.12 14.69 -5.87
C LEU A 165 5.93 13.49 -6.81
N ALA A 166 6.68 13.47 -7.91
CA ALA A 166 6.77 12.32 -8.81
C ALA A 166 8.09 11.58 -8.57
N LEU A 167 8.01 10.31 -8.22
CA LEU A 167 9.18 9.46 -7.90
C LEU A 167 9.93 8.97 -9.16
N ASP A 168 9.76 9.63 -10.29
CA ASP A 168 10.41 9.31 -11.57
C ASP A 168 11.77 10.01 -11.76
N THR A 169 12.31 10.62 -10.71
CA THR A 169 13.61 11.30 -10.72
C THR A 169 14.51 10.82 -9.60
N GLU A 170 15.83 10.76 -9.88
CA GLU A 170 16.84 10.26 -8.92
C GLU A 170 16.96 11.08 -7.62
N GLN A 171 16.51 12.34 -7.64
CA GLN A 171 16.61 13.24 -6.48
C GLN A 171 15.86 12.75 -5.24
N TYR A 172 14.82 11.92 -5.43
CA TYR A 172 14.00 11.38 -4.34
C TYR A 172 14.55 10.10 -3.74
N TYR A 173 15.65 9.55 -4.26
CA TYR A 173 16.26 8.33 -3.80
C TYR A 173 17.61 8.58 -3.17
N ASP A 174 17.98 7.69 -2.23
CA ASP A 174 19.31 7.66 -1.61
C ASP A 174 20.00 6.36 -2.00
N ALA A 175 21.25 6.47 -2.42
CA ALA A 175 22.03 5.33 -2.89
C ALA A 175 22.43 4.33 -1.78
N ASP A 176 22.27 4.72 -0.51
CA ASP A 176 22.56 3.86 0.64
C ASP A 176 21.31 3.15 1.17
N TRP A 177 20.10 3.55 0.66
CA TRP A 177 18.82 2.96 1.03
C TRP A 177 18.18 2.24 -0.14
N PHE A 178 18.25 0.91 -0.11
CA PHE A 178 17.74 0.08 -1.20
C PHE A 178 17.32 -1.31 -0.72
N TYR A 179 16.41 -1.90 -1.44
CA TYR A 179 16.11 -3.31 -1.40
C TYR A 179 17.04 -4.03 -2.37
N ASP A 180 17.85 -4.98 -1.88
CA ASP A 180 18.79 -5.75 -2.70
C ASP A 180 18.18 -7.10 -3.08
N SER A 181 17.89 -7.29 -4.36
CA SER A 181 17.44 -8.59 -4.88
C SER A 181 18.23 -8.96 -6.13
N PRO A 182 18.87 -10.12 -6.16
CA PRO A 182 19.71 -10.53 -7.29
C PRO A 182 18.95 -10.78 -8.58
N LEU A 183 17.66 -11.03 -8.51
CA LEU A 183 16.82 -11.41 -9.64
C LEU A 183 15.48 -10.67 -9.62
N PRO A 184 14.92 -10.41 -10.79
CA PRO A 184 15.53 -10.41 -12.13
C PRO A 184 16.41 -9.18 -12.36
N PRO A 185 17.28 -9.15 -13.41
CA PRO A 185 18.09 -7.98 -13.72
C PRO A 185 17.22 -6.78 -14.08
N ALA A 186 17.74 -5.56 -13.85
CA ALA A 186 17.02 -4.33 -14.14
C ALA A 186 16.76 -4.16 -15.65
N MET A 187 15.65 -3.50 -15.96
CA MET A 187 15.39 -3.01 -17.31
C MET A 187 16.22 -1.73 -17.55
N LEU A 188 16.93 -1.68 -18.68
CA LEU A 188 17.95 -0.66 -18.99
C LEU A 188 17.44 0.82 -19.09
N GLN A 189 16.15 1.06 -18.94
CA GLN A 189 15.54 2.37 -19.22
C GLN A 189 14.99 3.07 -17.98
N GLU A 190 15.33 2.62 -16.79
CA GLU A 190 14.85 3.27 -15.57
C GLU A 190 15.81 4.39 -15.11
N PRO A 191 15.31 5.63 -14.89
CA PRO A 191 16.16 6.78 -14.54
C PRO A 191 17.03 6.55 -13.29
N GLN A 192 16.50 5.83 -12.32
CA GLN A 192 17.17 5.57 -11.04
C GLN A 192 18.39 4.65 -11.17
N LEU A 193 18.52 3.95 -12.28
CA LEU A 193 19.72 3.14 -12.55
C LEU A 193 20.99 4.01 -12.63
N PHE A 194 20.85 5.30 -12.96
CA PHE A 194 21.96 6.26 -12.95
C PHE A 194 22.59 6.46 -11.57
N LEU A 195 21.85 6.36 -10.49
CA LEU A 195 22.40 6.39 -9.13
C LEU A 195 23.38 5.27 -8.90
N GLU A 196 23.05 4.08 -9.38
CA GLU A 196 23.88 2.90 -9.27
C GLU A 196 25.12 3.01 -10.17
N THR A 197 24.97 3.49 -11.41
CA THR A 197 26.07 3.63 -12.36
C THR A 197 27.07 4.72 -11.97
N ARG A 198 26.63 5.86 -11.43
CA ARG A 198 27.53 6.94 -10.96
C ARG A 198 28.45 6.52 -9.83
N ARG A 199 28.01 5.59 -8.95
CA ARG A 199 28.84 5.03 -7.87
C ARG A 199 29.57 3.75 -8.27
N ALA A 200 29.24 3.15 -9.39
CA ALA A 200 29.61 1.80 -9.78
C ALA A 200 30.91 1.69 -10.59
N THR A 201 31.85 2.62 -10.49
CA THR A 201 33.19 2.44 -11.12
C THR A 201 33.90 1.15 -10.70
N GLN A 202 33.34 0.37 -9.75
CA GLN A 202 33.93 -0.86 -9.22
C GLN A 202 32.96 -2.03 -9.05
N LEU A 203 31.67 -1.90 -9.42
CA LEU A 203 30.74 -3.02 -9.29
C LEU A 203 30.97 -4.05 -10.39
N ALA A 204 31.07 -5.33 -10.02
CA ALA A 204 31.07 -6.43 -10.97
C ALA A 204 29.83 -6.33 -11.87
N LYS A 205 29.95 -6.64 -13.16
CA LYS A 205 28.87 -6.55 -14.15
C LYS A 205 27.55 -7.25 -13.74
N GLY A 206 27.60 -8.23 -12.83
CA GLY A 206 26.43 -8.94 -12.30
C GLY A 206 25.75 -8.26 -11.10
N ALA A 207 26.30 -7.18 -10.56
CA ALA A 207 25.72 -6.46 -9.43
C ALA A 207 24.86 -5.26 -9.86
N LEU A 208 24.98 -4.83 -11.12
CA LEU A 208 24.20 -3.72 -11.66
C LEU A 208 22.72 -4.10 -11.75
N GLY A 209 21.85 -3.26 -11.25
CA GLY A 209 20.39 -3.46 -11.30
C GLY A 209 19.82 -4.33 -10.19
N ARG A 210 20.63 -4.81 -9.25
CA ARG A 210 20.15 -5.55 -8.07
C ARG A 210 19.43 -4.67 -7.06
N LYS A 211 19.84 -3.41 -6.97
CA LYS A 211 19.34 -2.45 -5.99
C LYS A 211 18.07 -1.78 -6.49
N SER A 212 17.02 -1.88 -5.70
CA SER A 212 15.81 -1.08 -5.87
C SER A 212 15.81 -0.02 -4.78
N PHE A 213 16.12 1.23 -5.17
CA PHE A 213 16.25 2.32 -4.22
C PHE A 213 14.91 2.70 -3.62
N LEU A 214 14.92 3.08 -2.36
CA LEU A 214 13.74 3.46 -1.59
C LEU A 214 13.57 4.98 -1.57
N PRO A 215 12.34 5.50 -1.59
CA PRO A 215 12.09 6.94 -1.68
C PRO A 215 12.32 7.64 -0.33
N LYS A 216 13.26 8.57 -0.29
CA LYS A 216 13.57 9.39 0.89
C LYS A 216 12.33 10.07 1.50
N PRO A 217 11.39 10.62 0.71
CA PRO A 217 10.21 11.25 1.28
C PRO A 217 9.42 10.34 2.22
N LEU A 218 9.22 9.07 1.85
CA LEU A 218 8.48 8.11 2.68
C LEU A 218 9.30 7.54 3.83
N LEU A 219 10.64 7.49 3.69
CA LEU A 219 11.53 6.96 4.71
C LEU A 219 11.85 7.95 5.82
N PHE A 220 12.10 9.24 5.46
CA PHE A 220 12.77 10.17 6.39
C PHE A 220 12.12 11.55 6.46
N GLU A 221 11.37 11.97 5.43
CA GLU A 221 10.93 13.37 5.33
C GLU A 221 9.54 13.59 5.93
N VAL A 222 8.79 12.51 6.19
CA VAL A 222 7.44 12.57 6.77
C VAL A 222 7.37 11.82 8.08
N ASP A 223 6.48 12.26 8.97
CA ASP A 223 6.22 11.57 10.24
C ASP A 223 5.47 10.27 9.99
N PHE A 224 4.48 10.31 9.09
CA PHE A 224 3.74 9.14 8.62
C PHE A 224 3.19 9.39 7.22
N TRP A 225 2.64 8.34 6.62
CA TRP A 225 1.97 8.43 5.33
C TRP A 225 0.71 7.57 5.26
N ILE A 226 -0.18 8.00 4.38
CA ILE A 226 -1.47 7.37 4.11
C ILE A 226 -1.44 6.87 2.67
N ASN A 227 -1.90 5.64 2.47
CA ASN A 227 -1.92 4.96 1.19
C ASN A 227 -3.33 5.00 0.59
N LEU A 228 -3.45 5.50 -0.66
CA LEU A 228 -4.70 5.64 -1.39
C LEU A 228 -4.65 4.84 -2.71
N PRO A 229 -4.62 3.50 -2.64
CA PRO A 229 -4.51 2.62 -3.80
C PRO A 229 -5.77 2.61 -4.66
N VAL A 230 -5.64 2.00 -5.83
CA VAL A 230 -6.77 1.64 -6.71
C VAL A 230 -6.77 0.13 -6.88
N GLY A 231 -7.95 -0.47 -6.87
CA GLY A 231 -8.09 -1.92 -7.05
C GLY A 231 -8.06 -2.32 -8.52
N VAL A 232 -7.10 -3.18 -8.90
CA VAL A 232 -6.94 -3.67 -10.28
C VAL A 232 -6.53 -5.13 -10.26
N ASP A 233 -7.04 -5.95 -11.16
CA ASP A 233 -6.43 -7.24 -11.44
C ASP A 233 -5.07 -7.04 -12.14
N ASP A 234 -4.10 -7.87 -11.85
CA ASP A 234 -2.77 -7.77 -12.44
C ASP A 234 -2.19 -9.17 -12.71
N PRO A 235 -1.71 -9.45 -13.93
CA PRO A 235 -1.22 -10.79 -14.28
C PRO A 235 0.03 -11.19 -13.50
N ALA A 236 0.85 -10.24 -13.05
CA ALA A 236 2.08 -10.51 -12.29
C ALA A 236 1.85 -10.55 -10.78
N LEU A 237 0.84 -9.84 -10.27
CA LEU A 237 0.53 -9.74 -8.84
C LEU A 237 -0.71 -10.55 -8.44
N GLY A 238 -1.56 -10.93 -9.41
CA GLY A 238 -2.92 -11.38 -9.18
C GLY A 238 -3.85 -10.19 -8.94
N ILE A 239 -3.55 -9.36 -7.96
CA ILE A 239 -4.18 -8.06 -7.71
C ILE A 239 -3.13 -6.99 -7.44
N ASP A 240 -3.37 -5.78 -7.93
CA ASP A 240 -2.68 -4.54 -7.57
C ASP A 240 -3.62 -3.72 -6.67
N GLY A 241 -3.25 -3.56 -5.43
CA GLY A 241 -4.05 -2.92 -4.39
C GLY A 241 -3.19 -2.19 -3.37
N ALA A 242 -3.54 -2.30 -2.09
CA ALA A 242 -2.89 -1.57 -1.02
C ALA A 242 -1.42 -1.98 -0.83
N LEU A 243 -1.11 -3.28 -0.87
CA LEU A 243 0.26 -3.78 -0.72
C LEU A 243 1.17 -3.30 -1.84
N ALA A 244 0.77 -3.48 -3.10
CA ALA A 244 1.61 -3.11 -4.23
C ALA A 244 1.82 -1.60 -4.31
N ASN A 245 0.77 -0.79 -4.02
CA ASN A 245 0.88 0.67 -3.98
C ASN A 245 1.78 1.16 -2.84
N ALA A 246 1.80 0.45 -1.73
CA ALA A 246 2.67 0.76 -0.61
C ALA A 246 4.13 0.33 -0.79
N THR A 247 4.43 -0.51 -1.79
CA THR A 247 5.73 -1.18 -1.96
C THR A 247 6.33 -0.97 -3.34
N LEU A 248 5.96 -1.80 -4.32
CA LEU A 248 6.56 -1.82 -5.66
C LEU A 248 6.49 -0.46 -6.37
N TRP A 249 5.39 0.26 -6.18
CA TRP A 249 5.17 1.54 -6.87
C TRP A 249 5.86 2.72 -6.17
N ASN A 250 6.69 2.43 -5.17
CA ASN A 250 7.53 3.40 -4.47
C ASN A 250 9.02 3.23 -4.75
N VAL A 251 9.45 2.03 -5.20
CA VAL A 251 10.87 1.75 -5.38
C VAL A 251 11.30 1.91 -6.83
N SER A 252 12.57 2.22 -7.02
CA SER A 252 13.18 2.27 -8.36
C SER A 252 13.20 0.89 -9.01
N ASN A 253 13.29 0.86 -10.33
CA ASN A 253 13.40 -0.34 -11.17
C ASN A 253 12.41 -1.47 -10.81
N SER A 254 11.22 -1.13 -10.32
CA SER A 254 10.19 -2.06 -9.86
C SER A 254 9.70 -3.02 -10.95
N ARG A 255 9.72 -2.58 -12.22
CA ARG A 255 9.22 -3.38 -13.36
C ARG A 255 9.94 -4.70 -13.54
N ARG A 256 11.19 -4.82 -13.09
CA ARG A 256 11.97 -6.07 -13.15
C ARG A 256 11.31 -7.22 -12.38
N PHE A 257 10.52 -6.92 -11.36
CA PHE A 257 9.84 -7.95 -10.56
C PHE A 257 8.59 -8.50 -11.23
N LEU A 258 8.03 -7.79 -12.22
CA LEU A 258 6.78 -8.18 -12.89
C LEU A 258 6.91 -9.28 -13.94
N VAL A 259 8.08 -9.92 -14.04
CA VAL A 259 8.31 -11.02 -15.00
C VAL A 259 7.55 -12.30 -14.65
N ASN A 260 7.23 -12.50 -13.37
CA ASN A 260 6.37 -13.59 -12.92
C ASN A 260 5.82 -13.33 -11.52
N GLN A 261 4.75 -14.03 -11.16
CA GLN A 261 4.07 -13.86 -9.86
C GLN A 261 4.94 -14.16 -8.64
N ALA A 262 5.89 -15.08 -8.74
CA ALA A 262 6.74 -15.45 -7.60
C ALA A 262 7.67 -14.31 -7.21
N THR A 263 8.34 -13.69 -8.21
CA THR A 263 9.25 -12.56 -7.97
C THR A 263 8.51 -11.30 -7.55
N ALA A 264 7.37 -11.01 -8.18
CA ALA A 264 6.55 -9.85 -7.83
C ALA A 264 6.03 -9.96 -6.38
N SER A 265 5.45 -11.10 -6.03
CA SER A 265 4.88 -11.33 -4.70
C SER A 265 5.92 -11.34 -3.59
N ALA A 266 7.11 -11.92 -3.84
CA ALA A 266 8.22 -11.89 -2.88
C ALA A 266 8.70 -10.46 -2.64
N ALA A 267 8.93 -9.68 -3.71
CA ALA A 267 9.38 -8.31 -3.61
C ALA A 267 8.36 -7.42 -2.85
N VAL A 268 7.05 -7.59 -3.12
CA VAL A 268 5.99 -6.88 -2.38
C VAL A 268 6.09 -7.14 -0.88
N ALA A 269 6.15 -8.42 -0.49
CA ALA A 269 6.16 -8.79 0.93
C ALA A 269 7.45 -8.36 1.63
N GLU A 270 8.62 -8.55 0.99
CA GLU A 270 9.91 -8.18 1.57
C GLU A 270 10.09 -6.66 1.68
N ILE A 271 9.64 -5.88 0.67
CA ILE A 271 9.66 -4.41 0.74
C ILE A 271 8.69 -3.90 1.81
N ALA A 272 7.50 -4.52 1.94
CA ALA A 272 6.54 -4.17 2.98
C ALA A 272 7.08 -4.43 4.40
N ALA A 273 8.00 -5.37 4.55
CA ALA A 273 8.64 -5.70 5.82
C ALA A 273 9.79 -4.76 6.22
N ILE A 274 10.18 -3.81 5.34
CA ILE A 274 11.21 -2.82 5.68
C ILE A 274 10.68 -1.91 6.79
N PRO A 275 11.32 -1.91 7.99
CA PRO A 275 10.76 -1.24 9.16
C PRO A 275 10.48 0.25 8.94
N GLU A 276 11.38 0.96 8.25
CA GLU A 276 11.27 2.40 8.00
C GLU A 276 10.05 2.76 7.15
N LEU A 277 9.65 1.90 6.21
CA LEU A 277 8.43 2.05 5.44
C LEU A 277 7.20 1.61 6.24
N GLN A 278 7.31 0.45 6.87
CA GLN A 278 6.22 -0.16 7.62
C GLN A 278 5.76 0.74 8.77
N GLU A 279 6.67 1.21 9.60
CA GLU A 279 6.35 2.00 10.80
C GLU A 279 5.64 3.32 10.48
N ARG A 280 5.89 3.89 9.30
CA ARG A 280 5.27 5.15 8.86
C ARG A 280 3.99 5.01 8.06
N LEU A 281 3.70 3.82 7.51
CA LEU A 281 2.40 3.56 6.89
C LEU A 281 1.33 3.39 7.96
N VAL A 282 0.43 4.36 8.10
CA VAL A 282 -0.57 4.38 9.17
C VAL A 282 -1.93 3.88 8.68
N LEU A 283 -2.42 4.41 7.58
CA LEU A 283 -3.74 4.10 7.04
C LEU A 283 -3.70 3.81 5.55
N ASN A 284 -4.60 2.96 5.12
CA ASN A 284 -4.88 2.68 3.72
C ASN A 284 -6.37 2.92 3.47
N PHE A 285 -6.71 3.61 2.36
CA PHE A 285 -8.09 3.83 1.91
C PHE A 285 -8.27 3.24 0.53
N VAL A 286 -9.13 2.27 0.39
CA VAL A 286 -9.50 1.64 -0.89
C VAL A 286 -10.90 2.11 -1.27
N SER A 287 -10.99 2.96 -2.28
CA SER A 287 -12.27 3.34 -2.86
C SER A 287 -12.68 2.35 -3.95
N LEU A 288 -13.91 1.86 -3.87
CA LEU A 288 -14.53 1.06 -4.91
C LEU A 288 -15.34 1.90 -5.91
N GLU A 289 -15.22 3.24 -5.87
CA GLU A 289 -15.82 4.13 -6.89
C GLU A 289 -15.40 3.71 -8.31
N ARG A 290 -14.16 3.21 -8.44
CA ARG A 290 -13.69 2.55 -9.66
C ARG A 290 -12.68 1.48 -9.30
N TYR A 291 -12.94 0.27 -9.74
CA TYR A 291 -11.97 -0.82 -9.71
C TYR A 291 -12.10 -1.66 -10.97
N GLN A 292 -11.04 -2.32 -11.38
CA GLN A 292 -11.01 -3.13 -12.59
C GLN A 292 -10.81 -4.60 -12.24
N PHE A 293 -11.70 -5.46 -12.75
CA PHE A 293 -11.76 -6.87 -12.37
C PHE A 293 -11.12 -7.80 -13.40
N ILE A 294 -10.77 -7.31 -14.61
CA ILE A 294 -10.08 -8.08 -15.67
C ILE A 294 -9.32 -7.15 -16.60
N ALA A 295 -8.33 -7.70 -17.33
CA ALA A 295 -7.51 -7.02 -18.32
C ALA A 295 -6.59 -5.91 -17.77
N GLY A 296 -6.25 -5.94 -16.47
CA GLY A 296 -5.19 -5.09 -15.94
C GLY A 296 -3.80 -5.43 -16.50
N PRO A 297 -2.78 -4.63 -16.23
CA PRO A 297 -2.79 -3.43 -15.38
C PRO A 297 -3.28 -2.15 -16.06
N PHE A 298 -3.56 -2.18 -17.37
CA PHE A 298 -3.99 -0.99 -18.12
C PHE A 298 -5.50 -0.78 -18.00
N PHE A 299 -5.91 0.49 -17.93
CA PHE A 299 -7.31 0.85 -17.87
C PHE A 299 -8.11 0.29 -19.05
N ASN A 300 -9.22 -0.36 -18.73
CA ASN A 300 -10.19 -0.85 -19.69
C ASN A 300 -11.62 -0.59 -19.17
N SER A 301 -12.32 0.33 -19.80
CA SER A 301 -13.66 0.77 -19.38
C SER A 301 -14.71 -0.35 -19.38
N ILE A 302 -14.53 -1.38 -20.21
CA ILE A 302 -15.47 -2.52 -20.29
C ILE A 302 -15.41 -3.35 -19.00
N TYR A 303 -14.22 -3.48 -18.42
CA TYR A 303 -13.96 -4.31 -17.24
C TYR A 303 -13.78 -3.52 -15.95
N THR A 304 -14.14 -2.24 -15.98
CA THR A 304 -14.19 -1.39 -14.79
C THR A 304 -15.58 -1.36 -14.20
N ARG A 305 -15.68 -1.41 -12.89
CA ARG A 305 -16.95 -1.32 -12.14
C ARG A 305 -16.86 -0.22 -11.09
N ALA A 306 -18.03 0.21 -10.65
CA ALA A 306 -18.20 1.24 -9.63
C ALA A 306 -19.13 0.72 -8.53
N GLU A 307 -18.69 0.84 -7.30
CA GLU A 307 -19.49 0.55 -6.12
C GLU A 307 -19.35 1.73 -5.12
N PRO A 308 -20.43 2.13 -4.46
CA PRO A 308 -20.42 3.28 -3.56
C PRO A 308 -19.85 2.90 -2.18
N LEU A 309 -18.63 2.37 -2.15
CA LEU A 309 -17.97 1.88 -0.94
C LEU A 309 -16.56 2.45 -0.79
N LEU A 310 -16.21 2.78 0.45
CA LEU A 310 -14.88 3.16 0.87
C LEU A 310 -14.46 2.25 2.03
N TRP A 311 -13.34 1.57 1.86
CA TRP A 311 -12.69 0.78 2.90
C TRP A 311 -11.49 1.52 3.48
N MET A 312 -11.27 1.36 4.78
CA MET A 312 -10.10 1.89 5.46
C MET A 312 -9.56 0.85 6.45
N SER A 313 -8.24 0.72 6.53
CA SER A 313 -7.55 -0.11 7.53
C SER A 313 -6.10 0.33 7.72
N SER A 314 -5.52 0.02 8.87
CA SER A 314 -4.07 0.02 9.06
C SER A 314 -3.40 -1.26 8.53
N ASP A 315 -4.20 -2.24 8.11
CA ASP A 315 -3.77 -3.54 7.59
C ASP A 315 -3.97 -3.60 6.06
N PRO A 316 -2.91 -3.40 5.25
CA PRO A 316 -3.01 -3.45 3.80
C PRO A 316 -3.30 -4.86 3.25
N VAL A 317 -2.91 -5.91 4.00
CA VAL A 317 -3.14 -7.31 3.59
C VAL A 317 -4.63 -7.64 3.67
N ALA A 318 -5.29 -7.22 4.77
CA ALA A 318 -6.72 -7.42 4.95
C ALA A 318 -7.54 -6.69 3.87
N LEU A 319 -7.14 -5.46 3.51
CA LEU A 319 -7.78 -4.72 2.42
C LEU A 319 -7.62 -5.42 1.06
N ASP A 320 -6.42 -5.88 0.76
CA ASP A 320 -6.16 -6.60 -0.50
C ASP A 320 -6.86 -7.96 -0.53
N ARG A 321 -7.03 -8.61 0.63
CA ARG A 321 -7.84 -9.83 0.71
C ARG A 321 -9.31 -9.56 0.37
N LEU A 322 -9.89 -8.50 0.91
CA LEU A 322 -11.26 -8.09 0.57
C LEU A 322 -11.39 -7.68 -0.90
N LEU A 323 -10.40 -6.96 -1.42
CA LEU A 323 -10.35 -6.56 -2.82
C LEU A 323 -10.29 -7.78 -3.76
N TYR A 324 -9.47 -8.77 -3.43
CA TYR A 324 -9.40 -10.04 -4.16
C TYR A 324 -10.76 -10.74 -4.21
N ASP A 325 -11.45 -10.84 -3.07
CA ASP A 325 -12.78 -11.45 -3.00
C ASP A 325 -13.79 -10.66 -3.86
N ARG A 326 -13.71 -9.32 -3.83
CA ARG A 326 -14.60 -8.45 -4.61
C ARG A 326 -14.34 -8.58 -6.12
N ILE A 327 -13.10 -8.60 -6.54
CA ILE A 327 -12.70 -8.78 -7.95
C ILE A 327 -13.18 -10.15 -8.43
N ASN A 328 -12.98 -11.22 -7.66
CA ASN A 328 -13.43 -12.55 -8.05
C ASN A 328 -14.96 -12.67 -8.11
N ALA A 329 -15.67 -12.09 -7.16
CA ALA A 329 -17.14 -12.05 -7.21
C ALA A 329 -17.64 -11.37 -8.47
N MET A 330 -17.01 -10.28 -8.91
CA MET A 330 -17.36 -9.60 -10.16
C MET A 330 -16.98 -10.43 -11.39
N ARG A 331 -15.81 -11.10 -11.38
CA ARG A 331 -15.40 -12.02 -12.46
C ARG A 331 -16.43 -13.14 -12.66
N LEU A 332 -16.84 -13.79 -11.59
CA LEU A 332 -17.86 -14.84 -11.64
C LEU A 332 -19.22 -14.32 -12.14
N LEU A 333 -19.64 -13.14 -11.68
CA LEU A 333 -20.89 -12.51 -12.12
C LEU A 333 -20.90 -12.23 -13.62
N GLU A 334 -19.76 -11.84 -14.18
CA GLU A 334 -19.57 -11.54 -15.61
C GLU A 334 -19.17 -12.77 -16.44
N GLY A 335 -19.12 -13.96 -15.85
CA GLY A 335 -18.82 -15.22 -16.53
C GLY A 335 -17.34 -15.50 -16.78
N PHE A 336 -16.45 -14.85 -16.04
CA PHE A 336 -15.00 -15.09 -16.11
C PHE A 336 -14.54 -16.01 -14.97
N PRO A 337 -13.45 -16.77 -15.15
CA PRO A 337 -12.86 -17.57 -14.08
C PRO A 337 -12.28 -16.68 -12.99
N GLU A 338 -12.25 -17.19 -11.76
CA GLU A 338 -11.56 -16.54 -10.65
C GLU A 338 -10.05 -16.41 -10.91
N ILE A 339 -9.41 -15.49 -10.21
CA ILE A 339 -7.96 -15.39 -10.14
C ILE A 339 -7.46 -16.55 -9.27
N GLU A 340 -6.79 -17.52 -9.86
CA GLU A 340 -6.22 -18.68 -9.19
C GLU A 340 -4.73 -18.87 -9.57
N PRO A 341 -3.90 -19.26 -8.60
CA PRO A 341 -4.13 -19.37 -7.17
C PRO A 341 -4.31 -18.00 -6.51
N ILE A 342 -4.70 -17.99 -5.22
CA ILE A 342 -4.74 -16.75 -4.43
C ILE A 342 -3.42 -15.97 -4.60
N PRO A 343 -3.47 -14.63 -4.75
CA PRO A 343 -2.26 -13.80 -4.93
C PRO A 343 -1.23 -14.06 -3.84
N ARG A 344 -0.06 -14.56 -4.22
CA ARG A 344 0.97 -15.04 -3.28
C ARG A 344 1.50 -13.96 -2.35
N GLN A 345 1.40 -12.71 -2.73
CA GLN A 345 1.77 -11.58 -1.87
C GLN A 345 0.98 -11.56 -0.56
N LEU A 346 -0.28 -12.02 -0.55
CA LEU A 346 -1.11 -12.05 0.65
C LEU A 346 -0.56 -13.02 1.71
N PRO A 347 -0.42 -14.35 1.43
CA PRO A 347 0.16 -15.27 2.40
C PRO A 347 1.63 -14.96 2.73
N PHE A 348 2.42 -14.39 1.79
CA PHE A 348 3.80 -14.01 2.07
C PHE A 348 3.85 -12.85 3.08
N ALA A 349 3.08 -11.79 2.86
CA ALA A 349 3.00 -10.66 3.78
C ALA A 349 2.47 -11.09 5.16
N ALA A 350 1.46 -11.96 5.19
CA ALA A 350 0.93 -12.49 6.46
C ALA A 350 1.96 -13.36 7.21
N SER A 351 2.78 -14.15 6.50
CA SER A 351 3.88 -14.91 7.12
C SER A 351 4.94 -14.03 7.78
N LEU A 352 5.09 -12.79 7.31
CA LEU A 352 5.95 -11.76 7.89
C LEU A 352 5.23 -10.89 8.95
N GLN A 353 4.01 -11.26 9.35
CA GLN A 353 3.19 -10.55 10.35
C GLN A 353 2.82 -9.10 9.94
N LEU A 354 2.70 -8.85 8.64
CA LEU A 354 2.39 -7.53 8.09
C LEU A 354 0.89 -7.26 8.03
N GLY A 355 0.05 -8.28 8.17
CA GLY A 355 -1.40 -8.19 8.12
C GLY A 355 -2.07 -9.57 8.11
N GLU A 356 -3.40 -9.56 8.06
CA GLU A 356 -4.23 -10.77 8.08
C GLU A 356 -4.81 -11.07 6.69
N PHE A 357 -4.58 -12.27 6.18
CA PHE A 357 -5.15 -12.69 4.89
C PHE A 357 -6.23 -13.76 5.02
N ASP A 358 -6.35 -14.40 6.21
CA ASP A 358 -7.41 -15.36 6.46
C ASP A 358 -8.76 -14.63 6.53
N ARG A 359 -9.64 -14.94 5.58
CA ARG A 359 -10.93 -14.26 5.45
C ARG A 359 -11.78 -14.36 6.71
N ASP A 360 -11.71 -15.47 7.42
CA ASP A 360 -12.49 -15.69 8.63
C ASP A 360 -12.01 -14.86 9.83
N ARG A 361 -10.80 -14.35 9.77
CA ARG A 361 -10.21 -13.46 10.79
C ARG A 361 -10.35 -11.99 10.46
N ILE A 362 -10.72 -11.65 9.22
CA ILE A 362 -10.94 -10.26 8.83
C ILE A 362 -12.32 -9.81 9.28
N GLN A 363 -12.35 -8.77 10.10
CA GLN A 363 -13.56 -8.16 10.64
C GLN A 363 -13.85 -6.86 9.89
N VAL A 364 -15.00 -6.78 9.24
CA VAL A 364 -15.47 -5.56 8.59
C VAL A 364 -16.49 -4.86 9.48
N GLN A 365 -16.17 -3.65 9.91
CA GLN A 365 -17.05 -2.79 10.70
C GLN A 365 -17.67 -1.73 9.78
N VAL A 366 -18.98 -1.79 9.60
CA VAL A 366 -19.71 -0.76 8.85
C VAL A 366 -19.92 0.45 9.75
N VAL A 367 -19.42 1.61 9.31
CA VAL A 367 -19.58 2.87 10.02
C VAL A 367 -20.85 3.55 9.51
N ALA A 368 -21.94 3.38 10.25
CA ALA A 368 -23.25 3.89 9.88
C ALA A 368 -23.44 5.37 10.22
N LEU A 369 -24.38 6.04 9.54
CA LEU A 369 -24.87 7.37 9.89
C LEU A 369 -25.43 7.42 11.33
N PRO A 370 -25.20 8.47 12.11
CA PRO A 370 -25.70 8.61 13.50
C PRO A 370 -27.23 8.49 13.61
N ASP A 371 -27.97 8.85 12.58
CA ASP A 371 -29.45 8.93 12.58
C ASP A 371 -30.18 7.66 12.18
N SER A 372 -29.48 6.60 11.79
CA SER A 372 -30.15 5.39 11.29
C SER A 372 -30.48 4.33 12.32
N GLY A 373 -30.14 4.54 13.61
CA GLY A 373 -30.47 3.60 14.69
C GLY A 373 -29.95 2.16 14.49
N VAL A 374 -29.07 1.94 13.51
CA VAL A 374 -28.58 0.63 13.14
C VAL A 374 -27.43 0.24 14.04
N ARG A 375 -27.67 -0.75 14.89
CA ARG A 375 -26.66 -1.39 15.73
C ARG A 375 -25.53 -1.95 14.86
N VAL A 376 -24.29 -1.67 15.26
CA VAL A 376 -23.09 -2.35 14.76
C VAL A 376 -23.32 -3.88 14.85
N ARG A 377 -23.51 -4.54 13.73
CA ARG A 377 -23.53 -5.99 13.64
C ARG A 377 -22.17 -6.46 13.18
N SER A 378 -21.34 -6.93 14.12
CA SER A 378 -20.25 -7.82 13.77
C SER A 378 -20.88 -9.14 13.26
N LYS A 379 -20.83 -9.36 11.96
CA LYS A 379 -21.14 -10.67 11.37
C LYS A 379 -19.88 -11.23 10.71
N PRO A 380 -19.51 -12.49 11.02
CA PRO A 380 -18.65 -13.21 10.11
C PRO A 380 -19.40 -13.34 8.77
N VAL A 381 -18.80 -12.81 7.69
CA VAL A 381 -19.41 -12.84 6.37
C VAL A 381 -19.07 -14.18 5.72
N ASN A 382 -19.89 -15.18 5.96
CA ASN A 382 -19.97 -16.35 5.09
C ASN A 382 -20.88 -15.99 3.91
N GLY A 383 -20.29 -15.88 2.73
CA GLY A 383 -21.00 -15.57 1.48
C GLY A 383 -21.25 -14.06 1.31
N ALA A 384 -20.80 -13.48 0.20
CA ALA A 384 -21.07 -12.10 -0.14
C ALA A 384 -22.60 -11.85 -0.09
N PRO A 385 -23.13 -10.94 0.74
CA PRO A 385 -24.51 -10.57 0.61
C PRO A 385 -24.63 -9.80 -0.72
N LEU A 386 -25.39 -10.35 -1.65
CA LEU A 386 -26.03 -9.56 -2.67
C LEU A 386 -26.75 -8.44 -1.92
N VAL A 387 -26.35 -7.20 -2.18
CA VAL A 387 -27.13 -6.03 -1.73
C VAL A 387 -28.52 -6.23 -2.30
N GLU A 388 -29.51 -6.54 -1.45
CA GLU A 388 -30.91 -6.47 -1.85
C GLU A 388 -31.15 -5.02 -2.29
N GLN A 389 -31.30 -4.87 -3.61
CA GLN A 389 -31.66 -3.58 -4.20
C GLN A 389 -33.04 -3.21 -3.66
N PRO A 390 -33.28 -1.96 -3.22
CA PRO A 390 -34.61 -1.48 -2.99
C PRO A 390 -35.37 -1.61 -4.32
N GLU A 391 -36.48 -2.34 -4.31
CA GLU A 391 -37.36 -2.44 -5.44
C GLU A 391 -37.80 -1.02 -5.88
N GLY A 392 -37.39 -0.63 -7.07
CA GLY A 392 -37.88 0.58 -7.71
C GLY A 392 -36.83 1.55 -8.20
N LYS A 393 -36.37 1.27 -9.39
CA LYS A 393 -35.87 2.14 -10.48
C LYS A 393 -34.55 1.67 -11.05
N SER A 394 -34.64 0.91 -12.14
CA SER A 394 -33.50 0.38 -12.89
C SER A 394 -32.63 1.53 -13.43
N TRP A 395 -31.46 1.68 -12.85
CA TRP A 395 -30.37 2.57 -13.32
C TRP A 395 -29.82 2.10 -14.70
N LEU A 396 -30.09 0.87 -15.11
CA LEU A 396 -29.78 0.33 -16.44
C LEU A 396 -30.43 1.10 -17.59
N ARG A 397 -31.44 1.94 -17.36
CA ARG A 397 -32.05 2.79 -18.41
C ARG A 397 -31.24 4.05 -18.72
N ARG A 398 -30.30 4.50 -17.85
CA ARG A 398 -29.53 5.72 -18.11
C ARG A 398 -28.24 5.51 -18.91
N MET A 399 -27.79 4.27 -19.11
CA MET A 399 -26.59 4.00 -19.89
C MET A 399 -26.81 3.78 -21.38
N ARG A 400 -28.06 3.89 -21.88
CA ARG A 400 -28.40 3.78 -23.33
C ARG A 400 -28.52 5.13 -24.04
N SER A 401 -28.19 6.24 -23.41
CA SER A 401 -28.31 7.57 -24.01
C SER A 401 -27.01 8.39 -23.86
N TRP A 402 -25.87 7.72 -23.96
CA TRP A 402 -24.59 8.38 -24.20
C TRP A 402 -23.83 7.62 -25.27
#